data_b6bfab1eecb9f23e2d8fc2d21e6dc2f8
#
_entry.id   b6bfab1eecb9f23e2d8fc2d21e6dc2f8
#
_cell.length_a   1.000
_cell.length_b   1.000
_cell.length_c   1.000
_cell.angle_alpha   90.00
_cell.angle_beta   90.00
_cell.angle_gamma   90.00
#
_symmetry.space_group_name_H-M   'P 1'
#
loop_
_entity.id
_entity.type
_entity.pdbx_description
1 polymer ?
#
loop_
_entity_poly.entity_id
_entity_poly.type
_entity_poly.pdbx_seq_one_letter_code
_entity_poly.pdbx_strand_id
1 'polypeptide(L)'
;FMPKYEPSKRRLLWPNGATAMMYSAEEPERLRGPQHEKAWCDELAAWKAPETWDMLQFGMRLGLHPQTIITTTPKPTPFVKRIMKLHGLVRTSGSMLDNRLNLPESFIRAVMERYQGTRLGKQEIEGLYLDSIEGALFSEEHIMRRDGAMKPDDYDRICIAIDTAVSAGEGS
;
A
#
# COMPACT_ATOMS: atom_id res chain seq x y z
N PHE A 1 -22.29 10.13 21.10
CA PHE A 1 -22.05 10.05 19.64
C PHE A 1 -21.61 8.67 19.16
N MET A 2 -22.00 7.58 19.86
CA MET A 2 -21.66 6.21 19.44
C MET A 2 -22.57 5.79 18.28
N PRO A 3 -22.01 5.27 17.17
CA PRO A 3 -22.80 4.72 16.09
C PRO A 3 -23.43 3.38 16.50
N LYS A 4 -24.57 3.05 15.92
CA LYS A 4 -25.15 1.71 15.98
C LYS A 4 -24.47 0.84 14.93
N TYR A 5 -23.91 -0.30 15.36
CA TYR A 5 -23.36 -1.29 14.44
C TYR A 5 -24.42 -2.28 14.00
N GLU A 6 -24.58 -2.51 12.71
CA GLU A 6 -25.46 -3.50 12.09
C GLU A 6 -24.61 -4.59 11.39
N PRO A 7 -24.29 -5.70 12.08
CA PRO A 7 -23.34 -6.70 11.58
C PRO A 7 -23.73 -7.31 10.24
N SER A 8 -25.01 -7.67 10.07
CA SER A 8 -25.52 -8.27 8.83
C SER A 8 -25.38 -7.38 7.61
N LYS A 9 -25.32 -6.06 7.81
CA LYS A 9 -25.15 -5.06 6.75
C LYS A 9 -23.74 -4.54 6.67
N ARG A 10 -22.84 -4.93 7.58
CA ARG A 10 -21.48 -4.36 7.73
C ARG A 10 -21.50 -2.83 7.73
N ARG A 11 -22.45 -2.25 8.53
CA ARG A 11 -22.75 -0.82 8.51
C ARG A 11 -22.71 -0.22 9.91
N LEU A 12 -22.14 0.98 10.00
CA LEU A 12 -22.28 1.87 11.15
C LEU A 12 -23.28 2.97 10.81
N LEU A 13 -24.18 3.26 11.72
CA LEU A 13 -25.19 4.30 11.59
C LEU A 13 -25.09 5.25 12.78
N TRP A 14 -24.82 6.51 12.51
CA TRP A 14 -24.77 7.58 13.52
C TRP A 14 -26.14 8.23 13.74
N PRO A 15 -26.39 8.80 14.94
CA PRO A 15 -27.66 9.50 15.24
C PRO A 15 -27.98 10.68 14.31
N ASN A 16 -26.95 11.29 13.70
CA ASN A 16 -27.12 12.39 12.75
C ASN A 16 -27.42 11.92 11.31
N GLY A 17 -27.65 10.61 11.11
CA GLY A 17 -27.94 10.02 9.80
C GLY A 17 -26.71 9.64 8.97
N ALA A 18 -25.49 9.99 9.43
CA ALA A 18 -24.28 9.55 8.73
C ALA A 18 -24.14 8.02 8.79
N THR A 19 -23.64 7.44 7.71
CA THR A 19 -23.42 6.00 7.61
C THR A 19 -22.02 5.68 7.15
N ALA A 20 -21.42 4.62 7.66
CA ALA A 20 -20.21 4.04 7.11
C ALA A 20 -20.43 2.56 6.77
N MET A 21 -19.97 2.15 5.60
CA MET A 21 -20.04 0.79 5.11
C MET A 21 -18.64 0.18 5.13
N MET A 22 -18.53 -1.08 5.53
CA MET A 22 -17.27 -1.82 5.52
C MET A 22 -17.24 -2.76 4.32
N TYR A 23 -16.14 -2.69 3.57
CA TYR A 23 -15.87 -3.50 2.41
C TYR A 23 -14.57 -4.29 2.59
N SER A 24 -14.51 -5.47 1.97
CA SER A 24 -13.25 -6.20 1.85
C SER A 24 -12.45 -5.67 0.66
N ALA A 25 -11.14 -5.49 0.83
CA ALA A 25 -10.27 -5.15 -0.28
C ALA A 25 -10.07 -6.31 -1.29
N GLU A 26 -10.51 -7.51 -0.95
CA GLU A 26 -10.45 -8.68 -1.83
C GLU A 26 -11.70 -8.81 -2.74
N GLU A 27 -12.69 -7.93 -2.58
CA GLU A 27 -13.96 -7.95 -3.33
C GLU A 27 -14.21 -6.64 -4.09
N PRO A 28 -13.38 -6.28 -5.10
CA PRO A 28 -13.46 -4.99 -5.80
C PRO A 28 -14.84 -4.70 -6.41
N GLU A 29 -15.53 -5.73 -6.91
CA GLU A 29 -16.85 -5.58 -7.53
C GLU A 29 -17.92 -5.06 -6.56
N ARG A 30 -17.75 -5.24 -5.25
CA ARG A 30 -18.69 -4.70 -4.25
C ARG A 30 -18.61 -3.19 -4.10
N LEU A 31 -17.53 -2.57 -4.55
CA LEU A 31 -17.37 -1.12 -4.62
C LEU A 31 -17.95 -0.51 -5.89
N ARG A 32 -18.37 -1.34 -6.83
CA ARG A 32 -19.06 -0.87 -8.05
C ARG A 32 -20.49 -0.47 -7.71
N GLY A 33 -20.82 0.79 -7.91
CA GLY A 33 -22.17 1.36 -7.69
C GLY A 33 -22.28 2.24 -6.44
N PRO A 34 -21.84 1.82 -5.25
CA PRO A 34 -21.85 2.68 -4.07
C PRO A 34 -21.11 3.99 -4.32
N GLN A 35 -21.57 5.05 -3.63
CA GLN A 35 -20.96 6.38 -3.70
C GLN A 35 -20.54 6.82 -2.30
N HIS A 36 -19.39 7.49 -2.22
CA HIS A 36 -18.78 7.88 -0.95
C HIS A 36 -18.29 9.31 -1.00
N GLU A 37 -18.40 10.00 0.14
CA GLU A 37 -17.76 11.29 0.37
C GLU A 37 -16.40 11.12 1.03
N LYS A 38 -16.28 10.16 1.95
CA LYS A 38 -15.06 9.86 2.68
C LYS A 38 -14.80 8.35 2.62
N ALA A 39 -13.54 7.98 2.52
CA ALA A 39 -13.10 6.61 2.61
C ALA A 39 -11.87 6.48 3.50
N TRP A 40 -11.77 5.37 4.20
CA TRP A 40 -10.57 4.97 4.92
C TRP A 40 -10.12 3.62 4.40
N CYS A 41 -8.93 3.60 3.81
CA CYS A 41 -8.26 2.41 3.32
C CYS A 41 -7.22 1.97 4.33
N ASP A 42 -7.52 0.91 5.06
CA ASP A 42 -6.62 0.38 6.08
C ASP A 42 -5.69 -0.67 5.47
N GLU A 43 -4.42 -0.66 5.90
CA GLU A 43 -3.36 -1.55 5.46
C GLU A 43 -3.25 -1.70 3.92
N LEU A 44 -3.32 -0.58 3.20
CA LEU A 44 -3.36 -0.55 1.74
C LEU A 44 -2.22 -1.33 1.08
N ALA A 45 -1.01 -1.35 1.65
CA ALA A 45 0.12 -2.09 1.11
C ALA A 45 -0.04 -3.62 1.18
N ALA A 46 -1.01 -4.12 1.96
CA ALA A 46 -1.34 -5.53 2.09
C ALA A 46 -2.46 -5.97 1.12
N TRP A 47 -3.08 -5.05 0.38
CA TRP A 47 -4.17 -5.39 -0.54
C TRP A 47 -3.67 -6.25 -1.69
N LYS A 48 -4.33 -7.40 -1.90
CA LYS A 48 -4.01 -8.34 -2.99
C LYS A 48 -4.58 -7.92 -4.34
N ALA A 49 -5.69 -7.17 -4.32
CA ALA A 49 -6.41 -6.70 -5.50
C ALA A 49 -6.25 -5.17 -5.65
N PRO A 50 -5.22 -4.68 -6.35
CA PRO A 50 -5.00 -3.24 -6.55
C PRO A 50 -6.15 -2.52 -7.25
N GLU A 51 -6.93 -3.24 -8.07
CA GLU A 51 -8.14 -2.75 -8.74
C GLU A 51 -9.23 -2.31 -7.75
N THR A 52 -9.21 -2.79 -6.52
CA THR A 52 -10.10 -2.31 -5.45
C THR A 52 -9.96 -0.81 -5.21
N TRP A 53 -8.75 -0.30 -5.31
CA TRP A 53 -8.50 1.14 -5.25
C TRP A 53 -9.19 1.89 -6.38
N ASP A 54 -9.08 1.39 -7.59
CA ASP A 54 -9.65 2.04 -8.76
C ASP A 54 -11.20 2.04 -8.69
N MET A 55 -11.79 0.91 -8.24
CA MET A 55 -13.24 0.84 -7.99
C MET A 55 -13.70 1.79 -6.90
N LEU A 56 -12.94 1.92 -5.80
CA LEU A 56 -13.22 2.91 -4.76
C LEU A 56 -13.18 4.34 -5.33
N GLN A 57 -12.15 4.68 -6.11
CA GLN A 57 -12.00 6.03 -6.66
C GLN A 57 -13.18 6.40 -7.59
N PHE A 58 -13.71 5.45 -8.36
CA PHE A 58 -14.93 5.68 -9.14
C PHE A 58 -16.15 6.01 -8.24
N GLY A 59 -16.18 5.50 -7.02
CA GLY A 59 -17.23 5.76 -6.04
C GLY A 59 -17.04 7.07 -5.25
N MET A 60 -15.84 7.66 -5.23
CA MET A 60 -15.51 8.90 -4.48
C MET A 60 -16.05 10.13 -5.17
N ARG A 61 -17.38 10.33 -5.11
CA ARG A 61 -18.09 11.38 -5.86
C ARG A 61 -19.27 12.00 -5.12
N LEU A 62 -19.40 11.79 -3.81
CA LEU A 62 -20.38 12.49 -2.99
C LEU A 62 -19.74 13.71 -2.31
N GLY A 63 -20.58 14.69 -2.01
CA GLY A 63 -20.18 15.91 -1.33
C GLY A 63 -19.30 16.82 -2.20
N LEU A 64 -18.86 17.93 -1.60
CA LEU A 64 -18.05 18.96 -2.28
C LEU A 64 -16.55 18.60 -2.30
N HIS A 65 -16.09 17.80 -1.34
CA HIS A 65 -14.69 17.46 -1.16
C HIS A 65 -14.52 15.97 -0.81
N PRO A 66 -14.68 15.05 -1.78
CA PRO A 66 -14.40 13.65 -1.55
C PRO A 66 -12.93 13.46 -1.12
N GLN A 67 -12.70 12.68 -0.06
CA GLN A 67 -11.37 12.46 0.48
C GLN A 67 -11.17 11.01 0.88
N THR A 68 -9.95 10.51 0.63
CA THR A 68 -9.54 9.18 1.07
C THR A 68 -8.38 9.30 2.05
N ILE A 69 -8.52 8.63 3.20
CA ILE A 69 -7.43 8.43 4.16
C ILE A 69 -6.86 7.04 3.91
N ILE A 70 -5.54 6.94 3.90
CA ILE A 70 -4.82 5.68 3.75
C ILE A 70 -3.94 5.49 4.98
N THR A 71 -4.05 4.33 5.61
CA THR A 71 -3.14 3.87 6.65
C THR A 71 -2.44 2.61 6.17
N THR A 72 -1.13 2.55 6.34
CA THR A 72 -0.36 1.38 5.93
C THR A 72 1.06 1.39 6.48
N THR A 73 1.60 0.21 6.72
CA THR A 73 3.06 0.04 6.79
C THR A 73 3.64 0.20 5.38
N PRO A 74 4.63 1.05 5.18
CA PRO A 74 5.12 1.36 3.85
C PRO A 74 5.92 0.20 3.25
N LYS A 75 5.37 -0.45 2.22
CA LYS A 75 6.05 -1.49 1.43
C LYS A 75 6.28 -1.00 0.01
N PRO A 76 7.46 -1.23 -0.59
CA PRO A 76 7.80 -0.72 -1.93
C PRO A 76 7.17 -1.55 -3.05
N THR A 77 5.86 -1.82 -2.95
CA THR A 77 5.13 -2.51 -4.03
C THR A 77 4.86 -1.54 -5.19
N PRO A 78 4.71 -2.04 -6.44
CA PRO A 78 4.32 -1.20 -7.57
C PRO A 78 3.04 -0.42 -7.31
N PHE A 79 2.10 -1.02 -6.59
CA PHE A 79 0.84 -0.40 -6.21
C PHE A 79 1.07 0.79 -5.26
N VAL A 80 1.83 0.60 -4.17
CA VAL A 80 2.16 1.69 -3.24
C VAL A 80 2.95 2.79 -3.95
N LYS A 81 3.90 2.45 -4.83
CA LYS A 81 4.62 3.42 -5.66
C LYS A 81 3.68 4.26 -6.54
N ARG A 82 2.64 3.65 -7.10
CA ARG A 82 1.58 4.35 -7.86
C ARG A 82 0.83 5.34 -6.98
N ILE A 83 0.41 4.91 -5.79
CA ILE A 83 -0.32 5.77 -4.83
C ILE A 83 0.55 6.96 -4.40
N MET A 84 1.84 6.73 -4.13
CA MET A 84 2.78 7.79 -3.71
C MET A 84 2.99 8.89 -4.76
N LYS A 85 2.65 8.63 -6.03
CA LYS A 85 2.74 9.59 -7.13
C LYS A 85 1.44 10.36 -7.39
N LEU A 86 0.38 10.12 -6.62
CA LEU A 86 -0.89 10.80 -6.81
C LEU A 86 -0.75 12.30 -6.55
N HIS A 87 -1.35 13.10 -7.42
CA HIS A 87 -1.43 14.54 -7.23
C HIS A 87 -2.30 14.87 -6.00
N GLY A 88 -1.85 15.82 -5.18
CA GLY A 88 -2.57 16.22 -3.98
C GLY A 88 -2.44 15.27 -2.79
N LEU A 89 -1.58 14.26 -2.88
CA LEU A 89 -1.27 13.39 -1.75
C LEU A 89 -0.53 14.17 -0.67
N VAL A 90 -1.08 14.15 0.55
CA VAL A 90 -0.38 14.62 1.76
C VAL A 90 0.09 13.38 2.52
N ARG A 91 1.38 13.29 2.78
CA ARG A 91 1.98 12.18 3.51
C ARG A 91 2.39 12.61 4.91
N THR A 92 2.02 11.80 5.88
CA THR A 92 2.55 11.84 7.24
C THR A 92 3.18 10.48 7.55
N SER A 93 4.15 10.45 8.44
CA SER A 93 4.75 9.22 8.94
C SER A 93 4.97 9.33 10.44
N GLY A 94 4.93 8.20 11.13
CA GLY A 94 5.21 8.07 12.53
C GLY A 94 5.91 6.75 12.81
N SER A 95 6.70 6.70 13.85
CA SER A 95 7.35 5.49 14.34
C SER A 95 6.50 4.81 15.42
N MET A 96 6.80 3.54 15.70
CA MET A 96 6.23 2.84 16.85
C MET A 96 6.54 3.61 18.16
N LEU A 97 7.70 4.24 18.23
CA LEU A 97 8.13 4.98 19.43
C LEU A 97 7.33 6.27 19.65
N ASP A 98 6.79 6.88 18.61
CA ASP A 98 5.88 8.04 18.75
C ASP A 98 4.60 7.64 19.49
N ASN A 99 4.21 6.37 19.41
CA ASN A 99 3.04 5.81 20.09
C ASN A 99 3.39 5.04 21.37
N ARG A 100 4.62 5.15 21.88
CA ARG A 100 5.13 4.36 23.02
C ARG A 100 4.26 4.42 24.27
N LEU A 101 3.61 5.53 24.52
CA LEU A 101 2.75 5.72 25.70
C LEU A 101 1.50 4.84 25.71
N ASN A 102 1.07 4.37 24.53
CA ASN A 102 -0.08 3.50 24.34
C ASN A 102 0.30 2.02 24.18
N LEU A 103 1.60 1.69 24.26
CA LEU A 103 2.11 0.35 24.07
C LEU A 103 2.72 -0.22 25.35
N PRO A 104 2.50 -1.51 25.66
CA PRO A 104 3.18 -2.16 26.78
C PRO A 104 4.70 -2.12 26.62
N GLU A 105 5.43 -1.79 27.67
CA GLU A 105 6.89 -1.71 27.62
C GLU A 105 7.54 -3.07 27.26
N SER A 106 6.96 -4.18 27.73
CA SER A 106 7.40 -5.53 27.37
C SER A 106 7.31 -5.80 25.86
N PHE A 107 6.25 -5.30 25.21
CA PHE A 107 6.10 -5.38 23.76
C PHE A 107 7.17 -4.58 23.04
N ILE A 108 7.37 -3.32 23.43
CA ILE A 108 8.39 -2.44 22.84
C ILE A 108 9.76 -3.11 22.93
N ARG A 109 10.12 -3.60 24.12
CA ARG A 109 11.42 -4.27 24.34
C ARG A 109 11.59 -5.48 23.42
N ALA A 110 10.62 -6.38 23.40
CA ALA A 110 10.67 -7.59 22.56
C ALA A 110 10.81 -7.28 21.06
N VAL A 111 10.10 -6.25 20.58
CA VAL A 111 10.17 -5.83 19.17
C VAL A 111 11.54 -5.19 18.87
N MET A 112 12.03 -4.33 19.76
CA MET A 112 13.34 -3.70 19.59
C MET A 112 14.48 -4.74 19.61
N GLU A 113 14.49 -5.66 20.57
CA GLU A 113 15.51 -6.72 20.65
C GLU A 113 15.54 -7.58 19.36
N ARG A 114 14.39 -7.84 18.75
CA ARG A 114 14.30 -8.72 17.60
C ARG A 114 14.56 -8.04 16.25
N TYR A 115 14.14 -6.79 16.11
CA TYR A 115 14.07 -6.16 14.78
C TYR A 115 14.89 -4.87 14.67
N GLN A 116 15.42 -4.29 15.76
CA GLN A 116 16.24 -3.08 15.70
C GLN A 116 17.43 -3.26 14.75
N GLY A 117 17.64 -2.29 13.87
CA GLY A 117 18.73 -2.32 12.89
C GLY A 117 18.45 -3.21 11.65
N THR A 118 17.39 -4.01 11.66
CA THR A 118 16.99 -4.78 10.47
C THR A 118 16.17 -3.94 9.50
N ARG A 119 16.10 -4.38 8.24
CA ARG A 119 15.23 -3.76 7.24
C ARG A 119 13.76 -3.77 7.67
N LEU A 120 13.29 -4.90 8.22
CA LEU A 120 11.94 -5.02 8.73
C LEU A 120 11.71 -4.04 9.89
N GLY A 121 12.68 -3.87 10.78
CA GLY A 121 12.62 -2.88 11.86
C GLY A 121 12.50 -1.46 11.33
N LYS A 122 13.25 -1.10 10.30
CA LYS A 122 13.13 0.22 9.66
C LYS A 122 11.74 0.48 9.08
N GLN A 123 11.09 -0.55 8.52
CA GLN A 123 9.72 -0.43 7.99
C GLN A 123 8.67 -0.42 9.11
N GLU A 124 8.73 -1.38 10.04
CA GLU A 124 7.67 -1.61 11.04
C GLU A 124 7.84 -0.75 12.31
N ILE A 125 9.08 -0.48 12.72
CA ILE A 125 9.36 0.32 13.93
C ILE A 125 9.48 1.80 13.60
N GLU A 126 10.25 2.13 12.54
CA GLU A 126 10.56 3.51 12.17
C GLU A 126 9.58 4.08 11.13
N GLY A 127 8.72 3.26 10.53
CA GLY A 127 7.76 3.66 9.51
C GLY A 127 8.42 4.17 8.21
N LEU A 128 9.65 3.73 7.94
CA LEU A 128 10.40 4.20 6.78
C LEU A 128 9.98 3.48 5.50
N TYR A 129 9.73 4.26 4.46
CA TYR A 129 9.55 3.74 3.12
C TYR A 129 10.92 3.49 2.49
N LEU A 130 11.27 2.21 2.31
CA LEU A 130 12.54 1.76 1.74
C LEU A 130 12.31 1.33 0.28
N ASP A 131 12.68 2.17 -0.66
CA ASP A 131 12.44 1.94 -2.09
C ASP A 131 13.36 0.88 -2.72
N SER A 132 14.53 0.62 -2.13
CA SER A 132 15.49 -0.36 -2.61
C SER A 132 15.27 -1.74 -1.99
N ILE A 133 15.50 -2.79 -2.77
CA ILE A 133 15.59 -4.17 -2.27
C ILE A 133 17.04 -4.39 -1.84
N GLU A 134 17.27 -4.70 -0.57
CA GLU A 134 18.61 -5.04 -0.07
C GLU A 134 19.11 -6.29 -0.79
N GLY A 135 20.34 -6.23 -1.32
CA GLY A 135 20.93 -7.34 -2.11
C GLY A 135 20.48 -7.37 -3.58
N ALA A 136 19.70 -6.42 -4.05
CA ALA A 136 19.47 -6.29 -5.48
C ALA A 136 20.78 -5.96 -6.20
N LEU A 137 21.08 -6.74 -7.24
CA LEU A 137 22.28 -6.52 -8.10
C LEU A 137 22.25 -5.14 -8.76
N PHE A 138 21.05 -4.60 -9.00
CA PHE A 138 20.84 -3.28 -9.60
C PHE A 138 19.87 -2.48 -8.75
N SER A 139 20.23 -1.25 -8.41
CA SER A 139 19.30 -0.25 -7.93
C SER A 139 18.84 0.64 -9.10
N GLU A 140 17.72 1.30 -8.96
CA GLU A 140 17.20 2.21 -10.00
C GLU A 140 18.21 3.32 -10.33
N GLU A 141 19.05 3.72 -9.37
CA GLU A 141 20.14 4.69 -9.53
C GLU A 141 21.28 4.20 -10.46
N HIS A 142 21.44 2.88 -10.57
CA HIS A 142 22.45 2.27 -11.46
C HIS A 142 21.91 2.02 -12.87
N ILE A 143 20.62 2.22 -13.12
CA ILE A 143 20.00 2.02 -14.43
C ILE A 143 20.00 3.32 -15.19
N MET A 144 20.94 3.46 -16.14
CA MET A 144 20.93 4.55 -17.09
C MET A 144 19.94 4.25 -18.20
N ARG A 145 18.87 5.07 -18.29
CA ARG A 145 17.93 5.02 -19.41
C ARG A 145 18.39 5.98 -20.48
N ARG A 146 18.48 5.50 -21.71
CA ARG A 146 18.82 6.31 -22.87
C ARG A 146 17.56 6.48 -23.72
N ASP A 147 17.24 7.72 -24.05
CA ASP A 147 16.15 8.02 -24.97
C ASP A 147 16.61 7.74 -26.41
N GLY A 148 15.77 7.02 -27.16
CA GLY A 148 16.01 6.64 -28.54
C GLY A 148 16.37 5.16 -28.73
N ALA A 149 15.74 4.55 -29.73
CA ALA A 149 16.08 3.18 -30.13
C ALA A 149 17.45 3.18 -30.83
N MET A 150 18.41 2.44 -30.27
CA MET A 150 19.66 2.13 -30.97
C MET A 150 19.37 1.08 -32.05
N LYS A 151 19.98 1.24 -33.23
CA LYS A 151 19.87 0.23 -34.29
C LYS A 151 20.80 -0.95 -33.99
N PRO A 152 20.51 -2.15 -34.49
CA PRO A 152 21.37 -3.32 -34.28
C PRO A 152 22.84 -3.06 -34.67
N ASP A 153 23.07 -2.24 -35.69
CA ASP A 153 24.41 -1.90 -36.21
C ASP A 153 25.19 -0.96 -35.28
N ASP A 154 24.54 -0.37 -34.28
CA ASP A 154 25.18 0.50 -33.27
C ASP A 154 25.86 -0.29 -32.13
N TYR A 155 25.80 -1.64 -32.17
CA TYR A 155 26.36 -2.51 -31.15
C TYR A 155 27.48 -3.41 -31.71
N ASP A 156 28.59 -3.47 -31.00
CA ASP A 156 29.67 -4.44 -31.30
C ASP A 156 29.21 -5.88 -31.02
N ARG A 157 28.28 -6.06 -30.12
CA ARG A 157 27.74 -7.36 -29.73
C ARG A 157 26.35 -7.26 -29.13
N ILE A 158 25.45 -8.17 -29.53
CA ILE A 158 24.12 -8.32 -28.96
C ILE A 158 24.06 -9.65 -28.22
N CYS A 159 23.72 -9.63 -26.93
CA CYS A 159 23.48 -10.81 -26.11
C CYS A 159 22.06 -10.81 -25.60
N ILE A 160 21.35 -11.92 -25.73
CA ILE A 160 20.01 -12.12 -25.18
C ILE A 160 20.13 -13.13 -24.04
N ALA A 161 19.77 -12.71 -22.83
CA ALA A 161 19.62 -13.60 -21.70
C ALA A 161 18.12 -13.83 -21.43
N ILE A 162 17.71 -15.08 -21.36
CA ILE A 162 16.33 -15.46 -21.05
C ILE A 162 16.34 -16.14 -19.68
N ASP A 163 15.68 -15.48 -18.72
CA ASP A 163 15.36 -16.09 -17.43
C ASP A 163 13.93 -16.62 -17.52
N THR A 164 13.78 -17.93 -17.61
CA THR A 164 12.47 -18.57 -17.57
C THR A 164 12.03 -18.66 -16.14
N ALA A 165 11.00 -17.88 -15.76
CA ALA A 165 10.34 -18.08 -14.49
C ALA A 165 9.80 -19.52 -14.43
N VAL A 166 10.45 -20.37 -13.65
CA VAL A 166 9.92 -21.68 -13.29
C VAL A 166 8.83 -21.42 -12.26
N SER A 167 7.56 -21.39 -12.69
CA SER A 167 6.46 -21.54 -11.76
C SER A 167 6.64 -22.89 -11.09
N ALA A 168 6.94 -22.91 -9.80
CA ALA A 168 6.82 -24.11 -8.99
C ALA A 168 5.36 -24.53 -9.07
N GLY A 169 5.06 -25.49 -9.94
CA GLY A 169 3.75 -26.11 -9.99
C GLY A 169 3.51 -26.75 -8.62
N GLU A 170 2.38 -26.42 -8.04
CA GLU A 170 1.84 -27.17 -6.93
C GLU A 170 1.72 -28.62 -7.39
N GLY A 171 2.62 -29.44 -6.92
CA GLY A 171 2.52 -30.90 -7.08
C GLY A 171 1.55 -31.42 -6.04
N SER A 172 0.47 -32.01 -6.53
CA SER A 172 -0.47 -32.99 -5.94
C SER A 172 -0.35 -33.29 -4.44
#